data_26e94f630fea80da260cf31ffae62e53
#
_entry.id   26e94f630fea80da260cf31ffae62e53
#
_cell.length_a   1.000
_cell.length_b   1.000
_cell.length_c   1.000
_cell.angle_alpha   90.00
_cell.angle_beta   90.00
_cell.angle_gamma   90.00
#
_symmetry.space_group_name_H-M   'P 1'
#
loop_
_entity.id
_entity.type
_entity.pdbx_description
1 polymer ?
#
loop_
_entity_poly.entity_id
_entity_poly.type
_entity_poly.pdbx_seq_one_letter_code
_entity_poly.pdbx_strand_id
1 'polypeptide(L)' 'MNKQRLFEEIAEQFAILEENNGGTTKASQARARKAAGEIKKLITPYKKANMAETK' A
#
# COMPACT_ATOMS: atom_id res chain seq x y z
N MET A 1 8.20 4.68 -12.00
CA MET A 1 7.31 3.51 -12.02
C MET A 1 5.99 3.88 -12.67
N ASN A 2 5.38 2.95 -13.40
CA ASN A 2 4.09 3.23 -14.01
C ASN A 2 2.94 2.93 -13.04
N LYS A 3 1.74 3.34 -13.43
CA LYS A 3 0.55 3.19 -12.60
C LYS A 3 0.29 1.73 -12.23
N GLN A 4 0.41 0.82 -13.19
CA GLN A 4 0.12 -0.60 -12.95
C GLN A 4 1.07 -1.20 -11.92
N ARG A 5 2.35 -0.89 -12.03
CA ARG A 5 3.34 -1.38 -11.08
C ARG A 5 3.08 -0.86 -9.67
N LEU A 6 2.75 0.43 -9.58
CA LEU A 6 2.43 1.05 -8.30
C LEU A 6 1.17 0.44 -7.69
N PHE A 7 0.17 0.18 -8.53
CA PHE A 7 -1.06 -0.48 -8.07
C PHE A 7 -0.76 -1.86 -7.51
N GLU A 8 0.09 -2.63 -8.19
CA GLU A 8 0.46 -3.98 -7.73
C GLU A 8 1.15 -3.92 -6.38
N GLU A 9 2.04 -2.96 -6.17
CA GLU A 9 2.72 -2.80 -4.88
C GLU A 9 1.76 -2.39 -3.78
N ILE A 10 0.81 -1.50 -4.09
CA ILE A 10 -0.21 -1.09 -3.13
C ILE A 10 -1.07 -2.29 -2.74
N ALA A 11 -1.48 -3.09 -3.72
CA ALA A 11 -2.29 -4.28 -3.47
C ALA A 11 -1.55 -5.29 -2.59
N GLU A 12 -0.24 -5.45 -2.81
CA GLU A 12 0.59 -6.33 -2.01
C GLU A 12 0.66 -5.87 -0.55
N GLN A 13 0.87 -4.56 -0.35
CA GLN A 13 0.90 -4.00 1.01
C GLN A 13 -0.48 -4.06 1.67
N PHE A 14 -1.53 -3.89 0.88
CA PHE A 14 -2.89 -4.01 1.39
C PHE A 14 -3.17 -5.43 1.88
N ALA A 15 -2.69 -6.44 1.16
CA ALA A 15 -2.84 -7.83 1.58
C ALA A 15 -2.15 -8.08 2.93
N ILE A 16 -0.96 -7.49 3.12
CA ILE A 16 -0.24 -7.59 4.38
C ILE A 16 -1.02 -6.88 5.50
N LEU A 17 -1.56 -5.72 5.21
CA LEU A 17 -2.37 -4.97 6.17
C LEU A 17 -3.61 -5.79 6.58
N GLU A 18 -4.31 -6.34 5.60
CA GLU A 18 -5.50 -7.13 5.83
C GLU A 18 -5.19 -8.36 6.70
N GLU A 19 -4.10 -9.06 6.40
CA GLU A 19 -3.68 -10.23 7.14
C GLU A 19 -3.38 -9.91 8.61
N ASN A 20 -2.80 -8.75 8.89
CA ASN A 20 -2.38 -8.37 10.23
C ASN A 20 -3.38 -7.49 10.98
N ASN A 21 -4.37 -6.94 10.28
CA ASN A 21 -5.33 -6.02 10.88
C ASN A 21 -6.13 -6.65 12.02
N GLY A 22 -6.51 -7.91 11.86
CA GLY A 22 -7.27 -8.62 12.89
C GLY A 22 -6.40 -9.28 13.95
N GLY A 23 -5.08 -9.16 13.85
CA GLY A 23 -4.17 -9.76 14.81
C GLY A 23 -4.20 -9.05 16.15
N THR A 24 -4.01 -9.82 17.23
CA THR A 24 -4.08 -9.27 18.58
C THR A 24 -2.71 -9.07 19.23
N THR A 25 -1.63 -9.48 18.55
CA THR A 25 -0.28 -9.33 19.08
C THR A 25 0.31 -7.97 18.70
N LYS A 26 1.31 -7.55 19.47
CA LYS A 26 2.03 -6.32 19.17
C LYS A 26 2.74 -6.42 17.81
N ALA A 27 3.26 -7.59 17.49
CA ALA A 27 3.94 -7.82 16.21
C ALA A 27 2.97 -7.67 15.04
N SER A 28 1.75 -8.22 15.14
CA SER A 28 0.75 -8.07 14.09
C SER A 28 0.38 -6.61 13.90
N GLN A 29 0.16 -5.88 14.98
CA GLN A 29 -0.21 -4.48 14.91
C GLN A 29 0.93 -3.64 14.32
N ALA A 30 2.17 -3.96 14.65
CA ALA A 30 3.33 -3.27 14.09
C ALA A 30 3.42 -3.50 12.58
N ARG A 31 3.19 -4.73 12.12
CA ARG A 31 3.19 -5.04 10.69
C ARG A 31 2.06 -4.31 9.97
N ALA A 32 0.88 -4.23 10.59
CA ALA A 32 -0.25 -3.52 10.01
C ALA A 32 0.07 -2.03 9.85
N ARG A 33 0.67 -1.41 10.87
CA ARG A 33 1.05 0.00 10.78
C ARG A 33 2.10 0.25 9.71
N LYS A 34 3.07 -0.66 9.59
CA LYS A 34 4.11 -0.54 8.58
C LYS A 34 3.53 -0.63 7.18
N ALA A 35 2.63 -1.60 6.96
CA ALA A 35 1.98 -1.77 5.66
C ALA A 35 1.14 -0.53 5.32
N ALA A 36 0.41 0.01 6.28
CA ALA A 36 -0.37 1.23 6.07
C ALA A 36 0.54 2.40 5.68
N GLY A 37 1.70 2.52 6.31
CA GLY A 37 2.68 3.55 5.97
C GLY A 37 3.22 3.39 4.56
N GLU A 38 3.48 2.16 4.13
CA GLU A 38 3.94 1.88 2.77
C GLU A 38 2.87 2.23 1.75
N ILE A 39 1.61 1.91 2.03
CA ILE A 39 0.50 2.28 1.16
C ILE A 39 0.45 3.80 0.99
N LYS A 40 0.58 4.53 2.08
CA LYS A 40 0.56 6.00 2.06
C LYS A 40 1.67 6.54 1.16
N LYS A 41 2.87 5.97 1.26
CA LYS A 41 4.00 6.38 0.43
C LYS A 41 3.77 6.11 -1.06
N LEU A 42 3.07 5.01 -1.37
CA LEU A 42 2.82 4.62 -2.75
C LEU A 42 1.65 5.39 -3.38
N ILE A 43 0.74 5.88 -2.57
CA ILE A 43 -0.44 6.62 -3.05
C ILE A 43 -0.05 7.88 -3.83
N THR A 44 0.91 8.64 -3.33
CA THR A 44 1.32 9.88 -3.99
C THR A 44 1.87 9.66 -5.40
N PRO A 45 2.87 8.77 -5.59
CA PRO A 45 3.34 8.50 -6.96
C PRO A 45 2.28 7.82 -7.82
N TYR A 46 1.39 7.03 -7.20
CA TYR A 46 0.29 6.42 -7.95
C TYR A 46 -0.62 7.49 -8.54
N LYS A 47 -0.99 8.51 -7.75
CA LYS A 47 -1.83 9.59 -8.23
C LYS A 47 -1.18 10.34 -9.39
N LYS A 48 0.12 10.59 -9.28
CA LYS A 48 0.86 11.26 -10.35
C LYS A 48 0.90 10.44 -11.63
N ALA A 49 1.16 9.14 -11.51
CA ALA A 49 1.20 8.25 -12.66
C ALA A 49 -0.19 8.13 -13.29
N ASN A 50 -1.23 8.07 -12.47
CA ASN A 50 -2.60 8.00 -12.95
C ASN A 50 -2.94 9.24 -13.79
N MET A 51 -2.62 10.43 -13.28
CA MET A 51 -2.88 11.67 -13.99
C MET A 51 -2.11 11.75 -15.30
N ALA A 52 -0.86 11.30 -15.30
CA ALA A 52 -0.04 11.31 -16.50
C ALA A 52 -0.58 10.38 -17.58
N GLU A 53 -1.12 9.24 -17.17
CA GLU A 53 -1.63 8.23 -18.11
C GLU A 53 -3.07 8.50 -18.56
N THR A 54 -3.76 9.43 -17.92
CA THR A 54 -5.17 9.71 -18.21
C THR A 54 -5.35 10.80 -19.26
N LYS A 55 -4.31 11.44 -19.69
CA LYS A 55 -4.38 12.51 -20.70
C LYS A 55 -4.93 12.02 -22.03
#